data_0c5ff476752d337773b99651051ba8b1
#
_entry.id   0c5ff476752d337773b99651051ba8b1
#
_cell.length_a   1.000
_cell.length_b   1.000
_cell.length_c   1.000
_cell.angle_alpha   90.00
_cell.angle_beta   90.00
_cell.angle_gamma   90.00
#
_symmetry.space_group_name_H-M   'P 1'
#
loop_
_entity.id
_entity.type
_entity.pdbx_description
1 polymer ?
#
loop_
_entity_poly.entity_id
_entity_poly.type
_entity_poly.pdbx_seq_one_letter_code
_entity_poly.pdbx_strand_id
1 'polypeptide(L)'
;MLRVYFDNAATTPISEAVIDTMLPVLRSQFGNPSSIHAEGRSVRAVVESARKTVAQCIGASTSEIFFTSGGTESNNMAIKCAVRDLGVRRIISSPTEHHCGLHAIECVEHVNGVEVVWLPVDRLGRVDLHELEKALVDSAGVKTLVSLMHANNEIGTMLDLGAVSELCRRYGVLFHTDSVQTIGHFPVNVQETPVNFLSGAAHKFHGPKGVGFIYINPASPIKPFIDGGAQERNMRGGTENVYGIVGLAKALELATAEMEARSAHIMDIRNYMREQLSATFDDIEFLGDLDGHCLYTVLNVSFPPSPKNELLLLSLDIAGVSASGGSACSSGAEKGSHVLEAIGADPSRKSIRLSFSHYNTKAEVDFAVEKLKTILPARSMAEGVAAK
;
A
#
# COMPACT_ATOMS: atom_id res chain seq x y z
N MET A 1 9.45 -15.83 -25.00
CA MET A 1 8.08 -15.30 -25.06
C MET A 1 8.07 -13.99 -24.30
N LEU A 2 7.51 -12.91 -24.85
CA LEU A 2 7.39 -11.63 -24.15
C LEU A 2 6.52 -11.81 -22.92
N ARG A 3 6.93 -11.27 -21.78
CA ARG A 3 6.13 -11.18 -20.54
C ARG A 3 6.00 -9.73 -20.14
N VAL A 4 4.80 -9.34 -19.74
CA VAL A 4 4.51 -8.01 -19.21
C VAL A 4 4.06 -8.11 -17.75
N TYR A 5 4.46 -7.14 -16.94
CA TYR A 5 4.20 -7.15 -15.51
C TYR A 5 3.30 -5.98 -15.12
N PHE A 6 2.03 -6.30 -14.81
CA PHE A 6 1.01 -5.38 -14.34
C PHE A 6 0.53 -5.73 -12.92
N ASP A 7 1.45 -6.16 -12.05
CA ASP A 7 1.15 -6.47 -10.64
C ASP A 7 2.02 -5.68 -9.65
N ASN A 8 2.32 -4.42 -10.00
CA ASN A 8 3.19 -3.54 -9.21
C ASN A 8 2.60 -3.18 -7.83
N ALA A 9 1.28 -3.22 -7.65
CA ALA A 9 0.65 -3.06 -6.34
C ALA A 9 0.91 -4.24 -5.38
N ALA A 10 1.22 -5.44 -5.90
CA ALA A 10 1.67 -6.55 -5.07
C ALA A 10 3.14 -6.37 -4.66
N THR A 11 4.01 -6.09 -5.61
CA THR A 11 5.44 -5.78 -5.40
C THR A 11 6.04 -5.20 -6.68
N THR A 12 7.06 -4.36 -6.54
CA THR A 12 7.78 -3.81 -7.68
C THR A 12 9.14 -4.47 -7.86
N PRO A 13 9.73 -4.49 -9.07
CA PRO A 13 11.14 -4.81 -9.25
C PRO A 13 12.01 -3.75 -8.54
N ILE A 14 13.15 -4.17 -7.99
CA ILE A 14 14.14 -3.24 -7.43
C ILE A 14 14.76 -2.46 -8.60
N SER A 15 14.91 -1.13 -8.46
CA SER A 15 15.56 -0.33 -9.50
C SER A 15 17.08 -0.55 -9.50
N GLU A 16 17.70 -0.44 -10.68
CA GLU A 16 19.16 -0.61 -10.84
C GLU A 16 19.94 0.36 -9.94
N ALA A 17 19.54 1.62 -9.86
CA ALA A 17 20.19 2.60 -8.99
C ALA A 17 20.13 2.24 -7.50
N VAL A 18 19.09 1.52 -7.07
CA VAL A 18 18.98 0.99 -5.70
C VAL A 18 19.93 -0.20 -5.53
N ILE A 19 19.99 -1.12 -6.49
CA ILE A 19 20.93 -2.25 -6.49
C ILE A 19 22.36 -1.74 -6.41
N ASP A 20 22.74 -0.78 -7.25
CA ASP A 20 24.07 -0.18 -7.28
C ASP A 20 24.44 0.49 -5.95
N THR A 21 23.47 1.05 -5.24
CA THR A 21 23.67 1.65 -3.91
C THR A 21 23.83 0.56 -2.84
N MET A 22 23.12 -0.56 -2.94
CA MET A 22 23.20 -1.67 -1.99
C MET A 22 24.49 -2.50 -2.13
N LEU A 23 24.98 -2.72 -3.34
CA LEU A 23 26.12 -3.61 -3.61
C LEU A 23 27.40 -3.25 -2.84
N PRO A 24 27.87 -1.99 -2.76
CA PRO A 24 29.01 -1.61 -1.95
C PRO A 24 28.80 -1.91 -0.45
N VAL A 25 27.61 -1.68 0.05
CA VAL A 25 27.26 -1.93 1.45
C VAL A 25 27.33 -3.43 1.76
N LEU A 26 26.76 -4.28 0.90
CA LEU A 26 26.85 -5.73 1.00
C LEU A 26 28.29 -6.25 1.02
N ARG A 27 29.21 -5.62 0.25
CA ARG A 27 30.59 -6.05 0.10
C ARG A 27 31.50 -5.59 1.23
N SER A 28 31.26 -4.43 1.82
CA SER A 28 32.23 -3.77 2.69
C SER A 28 31.71 -3.42 4.09
N GLN A 29 30.39 -3.33 4.30
CA GLN A 29 29.77 -2.90 5.57
C GLN A 29 29.28 -4.11 6.39
N PHE A 30 30.21 -4.93 6.89
CA PHE A 30 29.92 -6.16 7.61
C PHE A 30 29.82 -5.99 9.14
N GLY A 31 30.18 -4.81 9.66
CA GLY A 31 30.17 -4.54 11.11
C GLY A 31 28.75 -4.58 11.69
N ASN A 32 28.62 -5.04 12.96
CA ASN A 32 27.35 -4.93 13.67
C ASN A 32 27.15 -3.47 14.12
N PRO A 33 26.04 -2.80 13.77
CA PRO A 33 25.80 -1.39 14.14
C PRO A 33 25.80 -1.14 15.66
N SER A 34 25.54 -2.17 16.47
CA SER A 34 25.57 -2.08 17.94
C SER A 34 26.98 -2.11 18.54
N SER A 35 28.01 -2.48 17.74
CA SER A 35 29.39 -2.58 18.21
C SER A 35 30.07 -1.20 18.35
N ILE A 36 30.98 -1.09 19.33
CA ILE A 36 31.71 0.16 19.62
C ILE A 36 32.97 0.35 18.80
N HIS A 37 33.46 -0.69 18.12
CA HIS A 37 34.65 -0.62 17.26
C HIS A 37 34.36 0.10 15.92
N ALA A 38 35.41 0.36 15.14
CA ALA A 38 35.37 1.18 13.94
C ALA A 38 34.36 0.67 12.90
N GLU A 39 34.32 -0.63 12.64
CA GLU A 39 33.43 -1.26 11.67
C GLU A 39 31.95 -1.09 12.11
N GLY A 40 31.64 -1.27 13.40
CA GLY A 40 30.29 -1.08 13.93
C GLY A 40 29.84 0.39 13.82
N ARG A 41 30.73 1.35 14.18
CA ARG A 41 30.43 2.76 14.06
C ARG A 41 30.22 3.18 12.58
N SER A 42 31.00 2.63 11.66
CA SER A 42 30.84 2.88 10.21
C SER A 42 29.45 2.45 9.75
N VAL A 43 29.03 1.24 10.08
CA VAL A 43 27.70 0.72 9.68
C VAL A 43 26.57 1.49 10.36
N ARG A 44 26.72 1.86 11.64
CA ARG A 44 25.76 2.72 12.32
C ARG A 44 25.57 4.06 11.60
N ALA A 45 26.66 4.69 11.15
CA ALA A 45 26.58 5.94 10.40
C ALA A 45 25.80 5.78 9.08
N VAL A 46 25.96 4.64 8.40
CA VAL A 46 25.21 4.31 7.18
C VAL A 46 23.72 4.18 7.48
N VAL A 47 23.33 3.46 8.54
CA VAL A 47 21.92 3.31 8.97
C VAL A 47 21.31 4.67 9.35
N GLU A 48 22.03 5.51 10.12
CA GLU A 48 21.52 6.83 10.51
C GLU A 48 21.43 7.80 9.32
N SER A 49 22.31 7.70 8.32
CA SER A 49 22.19 8.46 7.08
C SER A 49 20.93 8.06 6.30
N ALA A 50 20.66 6.77 6.17
CA ALA A 50 19.44 6.27 5.55
C ALA A 50 18.17 6.73 6.30
N ARG A 51 18.19 6.70 7.64
CA ARG A 51 17.10 7.20 8.48
C ARG A 51 16.83 8.69 8.25
N LYS A 52 17.89 9.49 8.13
CA LYS A 52 17.78 10.92 7.81
C LYS A 52 17.09 11.15 6.47
N THR A 53 17.45 10.38 5.44
CA THR A 53 16.80 10.45 4.12
C THR A 53 15.30 10.14 4.23
N VAL A 54 14.93 9.05 4.90
CA VAL A 54 13.51 8.69 5.08
C VAL A 54 12.76 9.79 5.82
N ALA A 55 13.32 10.31 6.91
CA ALA A 55 12.71 11.37 7.69
C ALA A 55 12.47 12.64 6.82
N GLN A 56 13.47 13.04 6.04
CA GLN A 56 13.35 14.20 5.13
C GLN A 56 12.24 14.02 4.08
N CYS A 57 12.09 12.82 3.52
CA CYS A 57 11.08 12.55 2.50
C CYS A 57 9.63 12.66 3.00
N ILE A 58 9.39 12.55 4.32
CA ILE A 58 8.04 12.63 4.90
C ILE A 58 7.87 13.79 5.90
N GLY A 59 8.83 14.72 5.96
CA GLY A 59 8.77 15.86 6.89
C GLY A 59 8.91 15.50 8.37
N ALA A 60 9.55 14.35 8.69
CA ALA A 60 9.74 13.87 10.05
C ALA A 60 11.15 14.21 10.61
N SER A 61 11.29 14.09 11.93
CA SER A 61 12.60 14.03 12.61
C SER A 61 13.16 12.60 12.54
N THR A 62 14.48 12.47 12.58
CA THR A 62 15.13 11.14 12.59
C THR A 62 14.76 10.31 13.83
N SER A 63 14.38 10.95 14.94
CA SER A 63 13.94 10.29 16.17
C SER A 63 12.55 9.64 16.06
N GLU A 64 11.79 9.96 15.01
CA GLU A 64 10.43 9.50 14.80
C GLU A 64 10.34 8.34 13.79
N ILE A 65 11.47 7.97 13.16
CA ILE A 65 11.55 6.90 12.16
C ILE A 65 12.20 5.65 12.77
N PHE A 66 11.53 4.51 12.62
CA PHE A 66 12.02 3.21 13.05
C PHE A 66 11.89 2.19 11.91
N PHE A 67 12.98 1.46 11.62
CA PHE A 67 12.96 0.47 10.56
C PHE A 67 12.32 -0.84 11.03
N THR A 68 11.57 -1.44 10.14
CA THR A 68 10.83 -2.69 10.35
C THR A 68 11.13 -3.67 9.21
N SER A 69 10.58 -4.88 9.27
CA SER A 69 10.67 -5.84 8.17
C SER A 69 9.71 -5.55 7.01
N GLY A 70 8.80 -4.58 7.16
CA GLY A 70 7.81 -4.21 6.14
C GLY A 70 6.53 -3.63 6.73
N GLY A 71 5.56 -3.32 5.87
CA GLY A 71 4.28 -2.71 6.26
C GLY A 71 3.51 -3.54 7.27
N THR A 72 3.53 -4.87 7.15
CA THR A 72 2.85 -5.78 8.08
C THR A 72 3.36 -5.62 9.52
N GLU A 73 4.68 -5.58 9.71
CA GLU A 73 5.25 -5.34 11.04
C GLU A 73 4.89 -3.93 11.55
N SER A 74 4.99 -2.92 10.69
CA SER A 74 4.66 -1.52 11.04
C SER A 74 3.21 -1.36 11.48
N ASN A 75 2.24 -1.92 10.73
CA ASN A 75 0.82 -1.86 11.08
C ASN A 75 0.50 -2.62 12.37
N ASN A 76 1.07 -3.83 12.54
CA ASN A 76 0.92 -4.59 13.79
C ASN A 76 1.51 -3.82 14.99
N MET A 77 2.66 -3.18 14.81
CA MET A 77 3.29 -2.37 15.85
C MET A 77 2.40 -1.18 16.22
N ALA A 78 1.91 -0.41 15.25
CA ALA A 78 1.03 0.72 15.49
C ALA A 78 -0.23 0.31 16.27
N ILE A 79 -0.97 -0.69 15.78
CA ILE A 79 -2.26 -1.10 16.33
C ILE A 79 -2.09 -1.77 17.69
N LYS A 80 -1.23 -2.79 17.79
CA LYS A 80 -1.08 -3.59 19.01
C LYS A 80 -0.41 -2.81 20.15
N CYS A 81 0.59 -1.96 19.83
CA CYS A 81 1.22 -1.15 20.86
C CYS A 81 0.34 0.02 21.30
N ALA A 82 -0.51 0.58 20.43
CA ALA A 82 -1.49 1.58 20.86
C ALA A 82 -2.46 0.99 21.94
N VAL A 83 -2.91 -0.23 21.75
CA VAL A 83 -3.75 -0.94 22.74
C VAL A 83 -2.96 -1.24 24.01
N ARG A 84 -1.77 -1.84 23.89
CA ARG A 84 -0.95 -2.29 25.02
C ARG A 84 -0.40 -1.12 25.86
N ASP A 85 0.10 -0.08 25.22
CA ASP A 85 0.94 0.95 25.85
C ASP A 85 0.20 2.27 26.06
N LEU A 86 -0.70 2.64 25.15
CA LEU A 86 -1.44 3.92 25.20
C LEU A 86 -2.86 3.74 25.77
N GLY A 87 -3.25 2.52 26.07
CA GLY A 87 -4.54 2.22 26.71
C GLY A 87 -5.74 2.40 25.78
N VAL A 88 -5.56 2.21 24.47
CA VAL A 88 -6.67 2.23 23.49
C VAL A 88 -7.67 1.13 23.85
N ARG A 89 -8.97 1.50 23.85
CA ARG A 89 -10.12 0.61 24.14
C ARG A 89 -11.12 0.56 23.02
N ARG A 90 -11.01 1.46 22.04
CA ARG A 90 -11.83 1.48 20.83
C ARG A 90 -10.96 1.71 19.62
N ILE A 91 -11.23 0.97 18.54
CA ILE A 91 -10.63 1.20 17.22
C ILE A 91 -11.75 1.49 16.23
N ILE A 92 -11.59 2.56 15.46
CA ILE A 92 -12.45 2.90 14.32
C ILE A 92 -11.66 2.60 13.06
N SER A 93 -12.20 1.75 12.19
CA SER A 93 -11.50 1.30 10.97
C SER A 93 -12.50 1.04 9.83
N SER A 94 -11.99 0.58 8.69
CA SER A 94 -12.79 0.26 7.50
C SER A 94 -12.69 -1.23 7.15
N PRO A 95 -13.77 -1.86 6.64
CA PRO A 95 -13.70 -3.25 6.16
C PRO A 95 -12.83 -3.41 4.90
N THR A 96 -12.40 -2.31 4.27
CA THR A 96 -11.54 -2.34 3.09
C THR A 96 -10.05 -2.24 3.40
N GLU A 97 -9.65 -2.28 4.67
CA GLU A 97 -8.24 -2.27 5.08
C GLU A 97 -7.47 -3.48 4.52
N HIS A 98 -6.15 -3.34 4.41
CA HIS A 98 -5.30 -4.48 4.08
C HIS A 98 -5.36 -5.55 5.20
N HIS A 99 -5.28 -6.83 4.84
CA HIS A 99 -5.34 -7.96 5.80
C HIS A 99 -4.41 -7.81 7.01
N CYS A 100 -3.25 -7.19 6.86
CA CYS A 100 -2.35 -6.98 8.02
C CYS A 100 -2.90 -5.98 9.05
N GLY A 101 -3.73 -5.02 8.61
CA GLY A 101 -4.49 -4.13 9.48
C GLY A 101 -5.69 -4.85 10.09
N LEU A 102 -6.54 -5.46 9.23
CA LEU A 102 -7.73 -6.20 9.67
C LEU A 102 -7.40 -7.26 10.73
N HIS A 103 -6.47 -8.16 10.44
CA HIS A 103 -6.11 -9.23 11.39
C HIS A 103 -5.41 -8.72 12.65
N ALA A 104 -4.71 -7.57 12.58
CA ALA A 104 -4.15 -6.94 13.78
C ALA A 104 -5.26 -6.36 14.67
N ILE A 105 -6.31 -5.77 14.07
CA ILE A 105 -7.49 -5.25 14.77
C ILE A 105 -8.30 -6.39 15.37
N GLU A 106 -8.63 -7.42 14.59
CA GLU A 106 -9.31 -8.63 15.07
C GLU A 106 -8.57 -9.30 16.23
N CYS A 107 -7.25 -9.34 16.16
CA CYS A 107 -6.42 -9.89 17.24
C CYS A 107 -6.61 -9.12 18.54
N VAL A 108 -6.55 -7.78 18.52
CA VAL A 108 -6.71 -6.98 19.75
C VAL A 108 -8.17 -6.92 20.23
N GLU A 109 -9.13 -7.01 19.34
CA GLU A 109 -10.55 -7.19 19.68
C GLU A 109 -10.73 -8.49 20.51
N HIS A 110 -10.26 -9.61 19.95
CA HIS A 110 -10.43 -10.93 20.58
C HIS A 110 -9.61 -11.09 21.87
N VAL A 111 -8.34 -10.66 21.87
CA VAL A 111 -7.40 -10.91 23.00
C VAL A 111 -7.54 -9.86 24.10
N ASN A 112 -7.79 -8.61 23.76
CA ASN A 112 -7.79 -7.48 24.68
C ASN A 112 -9.18 -6.91 24.96
N GLY A 113 -10.23 -7.40 24.30
CA GLY A 113 -11.59 -6.89 24.43
C GLY A 113 -11.75 -5.43 23.94
N VAL A 114 -10.96 -5.04 22.92
CA VAL A 114 -11.06 -3.72 22.29
C VAL A 114 -12.35 -3.68 21.49
N GLU A 115 -13.13 -2.61 21.64
CA GLU A 115 -14.31 -2.38 20.82
C GLU A 115 -13.90 -1.92 19.42
N VAL A 116 -14.46 -2.52 18.37
CA VAL A 116 -14.19 -2.16 16.98
C VAL A 116 -15.43 -1.58 16.32
N VAL A 117 -15.27 -0.39 15.73
CA VAL A 117 -16.30 0.28 14.93
C VAL A 117 -15.86 0.23 13.48
N TRP A 118 -16.59 -0.51 12.65
CA TRP A 118 -16.36 -0.61 11.22
C TRP A 118 -17.15 0.48 10.50
N LEU A 119 -16.46 1.42 9.86
CA LEU A 119 -17.08 2.47 9.07
C LEU A 119 -17.62 1.89 7.75
N PRO A 120 -18.84 2.23 7.34
CA PRO A 120 -19.33 1.84 6.04
C PRO A 120 -18.53 2.51 4.93
N VAL A 121 -18.46 1.84 3.78
CA VAL A 121 -17.90 2.39 2.54
C VAL A 121 -18.97 2.44 1.46
N ASP A 122 -18.87 3.39 0.55
CA ASP A 122 -19.74 3.45 -0.62
C ASP A 122 -19.29 2.47 -1.73
N ARG A 123 -20.00 2.44 -2.86
CA ARG A 123 -19.66 1.60 -4.02
C ARG A 123 -18.32 1.91 -4.65
N LEU A 124 -17.77 3.08 -4.38
CA LEU A 124 -16.42 3.48 -4.82
C LEU A 124 -15.35 3.16 -3.78
N GLY A 125 -15.73 2.57 -2.63
CA GLY A 125 -14.83 2.26 -1.52
C GLY A 125 -14.42 3.47 -0.68
N ARG A 126 -15.16 4.57 -0.76
CA ARG A 126 -14.89 5.78 0.03
C ARG A 126 -15.50 5.65 1.41
N VAL A 127 -14.72 5.98 2.43
CA VAL A 127 -15.19 6.11 3.81
C VAL A 127 -16.01 7.40 3.93
N ASP A 128 -17.20 7.31 4.55
CA ASP A 128 -18.02 8.47 4.84
C ASP A 128 -17.47 9.23 6.05
N LEU A 129 -16.98 10.45 5.84
CA LEU A 129 -16.43 11.30 6.90
C LEU A 129 -17.50 11.74 7.92
N HIS A 130 -18.78 11.77 7.54
CA HIS A 130 -19.86 12.06 8.48
C HIS A 130 -20.06 10.90 9.46
N GLU A 131 -20.05 9.65 8.96
CA GLU A 131 -20.09 8.47 9.84
C GLU A 131 -18.84 8.35 10.71
N LEU A 132 -17.65 8.75 10.19
CA LEU A 132 -16.46 8.87 11.02
C LEU A 132 -16.66 9.89 12.14
N GLU A 133 -17.14 11.11 11.84
CA GLU A 133 -17.36 12.14 12.86
C GLU A 133 -18.37 11.71 13.92
N LYS A 134 -19.43 11.04 13.52
CA LYS A 134 -20.43 10.46 14.44
C LYS A 134 -19.80 9.40 15.36
N ALA A 135 -19.00 8.48 14.81
CA ALA A 135 -18.27 7.49 15.62
C ALA A 135 -17.28 8.14 16.59
N LEU A 136 -16.67 9.28 16.21
CA LEU A 136 -15.80 10.05 17.09
C LEU A 136 -16.55 10.74 18.24
N VAL A 137 -17.76 11.28 17.97
CA VAL A 137 -18.65 11.83 19.01
C VAL A 137 -19.03 10.74 20.02
N ASP A 138 -19.43 9.55 19.52
CA ASP A 138 -19.79 8.40 20.35
C ASP A 138 -18.59 7.81 21.12
N SER A 139 -17.37 8.22 20.77
CA SER A 139 -16.13 7.82 21.45
C SER A 139 -15.73 8.74 22.60
N ALA A 140 -16.53 9.74 22.95
CA ALA A 140 -16.20 10.68 24.01
C ALA A 140 -15.88 9.98 25.34
N GLY A 141 -14.67 10.27 25.89
CA GLY A 141 -14.18 9.66 27.11
C GLY A 141 -13.56 8.26 26.96
N VAL A 142 -13.58 7.66 25.76
CA VAL A 142 -12.95 6.39 25.45
C VAL A 142 -11.63 6.63 24.69
N LYS A 143 -10.51 6.05 25.17
CA LYS A 143 -9.25 6.15 24.44
C LYS A 143 -9.35 5.41 23.12
N THR A 144 -9.36 6.15 22.01
CA THR A 144 -9.70 5.67 20.66
C THR A 144 -8.52 5.82 19.71
N LEU A 145 -8.38 4.84 18.81
CA LEU A 145 -7.49 4.88 17.66
C LEU A 145 -8.35 4.82 16.37
N VAL A 146 -8.21 5.79 15.49
CA VAL A 146 -8.64 5.67 14.09
C VAL A 146 -7.51 5.00 13.32
N SER A 147 -7.79 3.91 12.61
CA SER A 147 -6.80 3.19 11.79
C SER A 147 -7.37 3.01 10.40
N LEU A 148 -6.93 3.84 9.46
CA LEU A 148 -7.44 3.87 8.07
C LEU A 148 -6.27 3.94 7.09
N MET A 149 -6.31 3.07 6.07
CA MET A 149 -5.32 3.09 5.00
C MET A 149 -5.47 4.31 4.10
N HIS A 150 -4.35 4.86 3.65
CA HIS A 150 -4.34 6.03 2.78
C HIS A 150 -4.86 5.74 1.38
N ALA A 151 -4.51 4.59 0.80
CA ALA A 151 -5.04 4.16 -0.50
C ALA A 151 -5.28 2.65 -0.53
N ASN A 152 -6.42 2.24 -1.07
CA ASN A 152 -6.75 0.84 -1.21
C ASN A 152 -5.94 0.18 -2.33
N ASN A 153 -5.27 -0.92 -2.02
CA ASN A 153 -4.38 -1.63 -2.94
C ASN A 153 -5.11 -2.46 -4.01
N GLU A 154 -6.43 -2.62 -3.93
CA GLU A 154 -7.22 -3.40 -4.88
C GLU A 154 -7.98 -2.54 -5.86
N ILE A 155 -8.62 -1.47 -5.39
CA ILE A 155 -9.49 -0.59 -6.19
C ILE A 155 -8.94 0.82 -6.36
N GLY A 156 -7.85 1.17 -5.68
CA GLY A 156 -7.17 2.45 -5.84
C GLY A 156 -7.85 3.65 -5.18
N THR A 157 -8.98 3.48 -4.51
CA THR A 157 -9.65 4.58 -3.80
C THR A 157 -8.78 5.12 -2.67
N MET A 158 -8.69 6.44 -2.56
CA MET A 158 -7.86 7.11 -1.56
C MET A 158 -8.70 7.81 -0.50
N LEU A 159 -8.14 7.85 0.71
CA LEU A 159 -8.66 8.59 1.85
C LEU A 159 -8.17 10.03 1.81
N ASP A 160 -9.03 10.99 2.15
CA ASP A 160 -8.59 12.35 2.47
C ASP A 160 -7.92 12.36 3.85
N LEU A 161 -6.60 12.17 3.86
CA LEU A 161 -5.82 12.16 5.11
C LEU A 161 -5.92 13.47 5.89
N GLY A 162 -6.00 14.61 5.18
CA GLY A 162 -6.10 15.91 5.80
C GLY A 162 -7.39 16.06 6.59
N ALA A 163 -8.52 15.69 5.98
CA ALA A 163 -9.82 15.74 6.63
C ALA A 163 -9.90 14.77 7.83
N VAL A 164 -9.40 13.55 7.68
CA VAL A 164 -9.39 12.57 8.79
C VAL A 164 -8.46 13.01 9.92
N SER A 165 -7.27 13.50 9.59
CA SER A 165 -6.31 14.05 10.59
C SER A 165 -6.93 15.18 11.39
N GLU A 166 -7.63 16.12 10.72
CA GLU A 166 -8.28 17.25 11.40
C GLU A 166 -9.42 16.78 12.32
N LEU A 167 -10.23 15.80 11.88
CA LEU A 167 -11.25 15.20 12.74
C LEU A 167 -10.61 14.53 13.96
N CYS A 168 -9.60 13.70 13.78
CA CYS A 168 -8.91 13.03 14.89
C CYS A 168 -8.31 14.04 15.88
N ARG A 169 -7.70 15.11 15.38
CA ARG A 169 -7.14 16.20 16.21
C ARG A 169 -8.25 16.91 17.00
N ARG A 170 -9.39 17.24 16.38
CA ARG A 170 -10.54 17.91 16.99
C ARG A 170 -11.13 17.11 18.15
N TYR A 171 -11.22 15.82 18.00
CA TYR A 171 -11.77 14.90 19.01
C TYR A 171 -10.72 14.30 19.97
N GLY A 172 -9.44 14.65 19.80
CA GLY A 172 -8.34 14.21 20.68
C GLY A 172 -8.10 12.70 20.64
N VAL A 173 -8.34 12.06 19.49
CA VAL A 173 -8.12 10.62 19.26
C VAL A 173 -6.83 10.38 18.49
N LEU A 174 -6.28 9.16 18.63
CA LEU A 174 -5.08 8.75 17.89
C LEU A 174 -5.42 8.41 16.45
N PHE A 175 -4.48 8.70 15.53
CA PHE A 175 -4.62 8.36 14.12
C PHE A 175 -3.41 7.55 13.62
N HIS A 176 -3.69 6.37 13.10
CA HIS A 176 -2.77 5.53 12.33
C HIS A 176 -3.21 5.45 10.88
N THR A 177 -2.26 5.56 9.94
CA THR A 177 -2.52 5.33 8.53
C THR A 177 -1.54 4.32 7.93
N ASP A 178 -2.08 3.30 7.25
CA ASP A 178 -1.30 2.47 6.35
C ASP A 178 -1.05 3.22 5.04
N SER A 179 0.16 3.78 4.90
CA SER A 179 0.58 4.52 3.71
C SER A 179 1.49 3.70 2.79
N VAL A 180 1.48 2.38 2.90
CA VAL A 180 2.34 1.47 2.12
C VAL A 180 2.15 1.65 0.62
N GLN A 181 0.94 1.97 0.15
CA GLN A 181 0.67 2.18 -1.28
C GLN A 181 0.92 3.61 -1.75
N THR A 182 1.11 4.57 -0.84
CA THR A 182 1.18 5.99 -1.19
C THR A 182 2.55 6.62 -0.95
N ILE A 183 3.33 6.10 0.00
CA ILE A 183 4.72 6.53 0.19
C ILE A 183 5.51 6.31 -1.10
N GLY A 184 6.22 7.37 -1.54
CA GLY A 184 6.96 7.39 -2.80
C GLY A 184 6.10 7.61 -4.06
N HIS A 185 4.77 7.72 -3.90
CA HIS A 185 3.82 8.00 -4.98
C HIS A 185 3.11 9.34 -4.82
N PHE A 186 2.82 9.74 -3.59
CA PHE A 186 2.19 11.00 -3.27
C PHE A 186 3.01 11.77 -2.24
N PRO A 187 2.95 13.12 -2.23
CA PRO A 187 3.54 13.90 -1.17
C PRO A 187 2.92 13.52 0.18
N VAL A 188 3.77 13.21 1.14
CA VAL A 188 3.36 12.96 2.54
C VAL A 188 4.23 13.83 3.42
N ASN A 189 3.59 14.67 4.25
CA ASN A 189 4.27 15.50 5.22
C ASN A 189 3.56 15.40 6.56
N VAL A 190 4.18 14.73 7.53
CA VAL A 190 3.58 14.49 8.86
C VAL A 190 3.48 15.76 9.72
N GLN A 191 4.11 16.88 9.31
CA GLN A 191 3.92 18.18 9.96
C GLN A 191 2.66 18.89 9.44
N GLU A 192 2.32 18.71 8.16
CA GLU A 192 1.13 19.30 7.54
C GLU A 192 -0.11 18.44 7.79
N THR A 193 0.05 17.12 7.79
CA THR A 193 -1.01 16.15 8.09
C THR A 193 -0.60 15.32 9.32
N PRO A 194 -0.84 15.82 10.54
CA PRO A 194 -0.42 15.15 11.75
C PRO A 194 -1.09 13.79 11.93
N VAL A 195 -0.27 12.74 12.06
CA VAL A 195 -0.68 11.38 12.41
C VAL A 195 0.09 10.91 13.62
N ASN A 196 -0.41 9.92 14.34
CA ASN A 196 0.31 9.30 15.45
C ASN A 196 1.24 8.20 14.97
N PHE A 197 0.81 7.45 13.93
CA PHE A 197 1.57 6.38 13.32
C PHE A 197 1.36 6.37 11.80
N LEU A 198 2.43 6.11 11.05
CA LEU A 198 2.38 5.93 9.61
C LEU A 198 3.29 4.77 9.20
N SER A 199 2.78 3.89 8.36
CA SER A 199 3.50 2.70 7.89
C SER A 199 3.94 2.84 6.43
N GLY A 200 5.19 2.41 6.12
CA GLY A 200 5.74 2.36 4.77
C GLY A 200 6.51 1.07 4.49
N ALA A 201 6.60 0.66 3.22
CA ALA A 201 7.31 -0.55 2.80
C ALA A 201 8.05 -0.36 1.48
N ALA A 202 9.34 -0.64 1.45
CA ALA A 202 10.23 -0.33 0.33
C ALA A 202 9.83 -0.96 -1.01
N HIS A 203 9.32 -2.19 -0.98
CA HIS A 203 8.99 -2.95 -2.17
C HIS A 203 7.79 -2.43 -2.97
N LYS A 204 7.15 -1.37 -2.54
CA LYS A 204 6.05 -0.71 -3.27
C LYS A 204 6.54 0.47 -4.13
N PHE A 205 7.75 0.96 -3.87
CA PHE A 205 8.37 2.07 -4.61
C PHE A 205 9.77 1.72 -5.14
N HIS A 206 9.94 0.49 -5.65
CA HIS A 206 11.17 -0.01 -6.28
C HIS A 206 12.37 -0.19 -5.35
N GLY A 207 12.10 -0.35 -4.05
CA GLY A 207 13.07 -0.77 -3.05
C GLY A 207 13.06 -2.28 -2.78
N PRO A 208 13.93 -2.76 -1.89
CA PRO A 208 14.03 -4.18 -1.55
C PRO A 208 12.84 -4.67 -0.71
N LYS A 209 12.53 -5.96 -0.86
CA LYS A 209 11.61 -6.69 0.03
C LYS A 209 12.24 -6.89 1.41
N GLY A 210 11.42 -7.15 2.43
CA GLY A 210 11.92 -7.46 3.79
C GLY A 210 12.45 -6.25 4.55
N VAL A 211 12.03 -5.04 4.15
CA VAL A 211 12.31 -3.79 4.86
C VAL A 211 11.17 -2.79 4.68
N GLY A 212 10.84 -2.12 5.77
CA GLY A 212 9.87 -1.04 5.85
C GLY A 212 10.25 -0.06 6.96
N PHE A 213 9.37 0.83 7.27
CA PHE A 213 9.51 1.74 8.39
C PHE A 213 8.16 2.08 9.00
N ILE A 214 8.21 2.49 10.25
CA ILE A 214 7.11 3.15 10.95
C ILE A 214 7.55 4.53 11.39
N TYR A 215 6.71 5.54 11.14
CA TYR A 215 6.76 6.83 11.79
C TYR A 215 5.96 6.75 13.10
N ILE A 216 6.52 7.25 14.18
CA ILE A 216 5.89 7.32 15.49
C ILE A 216 5.98 8.75 16.00
N ASN A 217 4.83 9.38 16.19
CA ASN A 217 4.76 10.72 16.78
C ASN A 217 5.25 10.68 18.24
N PRO A 218 6.14 11.59 18.67
CA PRO A 218 6.66 11.63 20.04
C PRO A 218 5.59 11.75 21.14
N ALA A 219 4.42 12.31 20.80
CA ALA A 219 3.28 12.37 21.73
C ALA A 219 2.59 11.02 21.96
N SER A 220 3.00 9.98 21.24
CA SER A 220 2.44 8.62 21.32
C SER A 220 3.52 7.60 21.69
N PRO A 221 4.14 7.69 22.87
CA PRO A 221 5.26 6.84 23.27
C PRO A 221 4.81 5.39 23.48
N ILE A 222 5.23 4.51 22.58
CA ILE A 222 5.01 3.06 22.68
C ILE A 222 6.30 2.36 23.09
N LYS A 223 6.18 1.11 23.56
CA LYS A 223 7.30 0.22 23.90
C LYS A 223 7.64 -0.67 22.71
N PRO A 224 8.80 -1.34 22.72
CA PRO A 224 9.18 -2.27 21.66
C PRO A 224 8.06 -3.27 21.33
N PHE A 225 7.87 -3.50 20.03
CA PHE A 225 6.96 -4.55 19.56
C PHE A 225 7.67 -5.92 19.51
N ILE A 226 8.95 -5.92 19.12
CA ILE A 226 9.83 -7.10 19.17
C ILE A 226 10.87 -6.88 20.27
N ASP A 227 10.80 -7.68 21.29
CA ASP A 227 11.75 -7.66 22.41
C ASP A 227 13.13 -8.12 21.96
N GLY A 228 14.19 -7.54 22.55
CA GLY A 228 15.57 -7.88 22.19
C GLY A 228 16.59 -6.89 22.72
N GLY A 229 17.67 -6.70 21.96
CA GLY A 229 18.69 -5.70 22.27
C GLY A 229 18.25 -4.27 21.97
N ALA A 230 19.16 -3.32 22.19
CA ALA A 230 18.90 -1.87 22.06
C ALA A 230 18.85 -1.34 20.61
N GLN A 231 18.66 -2.22 19.63
CA GLN A 231 18.54 -1.83 18.23
C GLN A 231 17.34 -0.89 18.03
N GLU A 232 17.36 -0.15 16.94
CA GLU A 232 16.30 0.85 16.63
C GLU A 232 15.95 1.71 17.86
N ARG A 233 16.97 2.14 18.62
CA ARG A 233 16.81 2.98 19.83
C ARG A 233 15.89 2.37 20.88
N ASN A 234 16.00 1.08 21.10
CA ASN A 234 15.14 0.26 21.98
C ASN A 234 13.65 0.17 21.51
N MET A 235 13.37 0.41 20.24
CA MET A 235 11.99 0.29 19.72
C MET A 235 11.74 -1.01 18.95
N ARG A 236 12.80 -1.68 18.49
CA ARG A 236 12.67 -2.92 17.73
C ARG A 236 13.96 -3.74 17.85
N GLY A 237 13.89 -4.86 18.57
CA GLY A 237 15.04 -5.77 18.79
C GLY A 237 15.44 -6.52 17.51
N GLY A 238 16.69 -7.00 17.48
CA GLY A 238 17.28 -7.74 16.36
C GLY A 238 18.19 -6.86 15.49
N THR A 239 19.29 -7.46 15.00
CA THR A 239 20.28 -6.79 14.17
C THR A 239 19.62 -6.18 12.92
N GLU A 240 19.98 -4.95 12.61
CA GLU A 240 19.41 -4.16 11.53
C GLU A 240 19.72 -4.76 10.15
N ASN A 241 18.74 -4.76 9.25
CA ASN A 241 18.91 -5.13 7.84
C ASN A 241 19.59 -3.98 7.07
N VAL A 242 20.89 -3.79 7.29
CA VAL A 242 21.66 -2.61 6.86
C VAL A 242 21.50 -2.32 5.36
N TYR A 243 21.71 -3.31 4.51
CA TYR A 243 21.62 -3.13 3.06
C TYR A 243 20.16 -2.92 2.60
N GLY A 244 19.20 -3.55 3.24
CA GLY A 244 17.79 -3.30 3.00
C GLY A 244 17.37 -1.88 3.37
N ILE A 245 17.86 -1.38 4.51
CA ILE A 245 17.63 0.01 4.98
C ILE A 245 18.21 1.02 4.00
N VAL A 246 19.43 0.79 3.51
CA VAL A 246 20.06 1.66 2.51
C VAL A 246 19.29 1.64 1.19
N GLY A 247 18.85 0.45 0.76
CA GLY A 247 18.03 0.30 -0.44
C GLY A 247 16.67 0.99 -0.32
N LEU A 248 16.01 0.89 0.85
CA LEU A 248 14.77 1.59 1.15
C LEU A 248 14.95 3.11 1.03
N ALA A 249 15.98 3.65 1.69
CA ALA A 249 16.25 5.09 1.69
C ALA A 249 16.53 5.61 0.27
N LYS A 250 17.35 4.88 -0.51
CA LYS A 250 17.64 5.26 -1.90
C LYS A 250 16.41 5.18 -2.80
N ALA A 251 15.60 4.14 -2.65
CA ALA A 251 14.35 4.00 -3.41
C ALA A 251 13.37 5.14 -3.10
N LEU A 252 13.23 5.53 -1.83
CA LEU A 252 12.34 6.62 -1.43
C LEU A 252 12.87 7.98 -1.90
N GLU A 253 14.18 8.22 -1.80
CA GLU A 253 14.83 9.43 -2.33
C GLU A 253 14.53 9.62 -3.82
N LEU A 254 14.74 8.57 -4.64
CA LEU A 254 14.45 8.60 -6.08
C LEU A 254 12.96 8.79 -6.36
N ALA A 255 12.10 8.05 -5.67
CA ALA A 255 10.66 8.15 -5.84
C ALA A 255 10.14 9.55 -5.51
N THR A 256 10.69 10.21 -4.47
CA THR A 256 10.33 11.58 -4.09
C THR A 256 10.85 12.59 -5.12
N ALA A 257 12.11 12.44 -5.55
CA ALA A 257 12.73 13.37 -6.51
C ALA A 257 12.09 13.33 -7.91
N GLU A 258 11.59 12.16 -8.33
CA GLU A 258 11.02 11.92 -9.65
C GLU A 258 9.48 11.80 -9.62
N MET A 259 8.84 12.13 -8.50
CA MET A 259 7.42 11.85 -8.24
C MET A 259 6.50 12.42 -9.31
N GLU A 260 6.68 13.67 -9.70
CA GLU A 260 5.84 14.34 -10.72
C GLU A 260 5.96 13.65 -12.08
N ALA A 261 7.18 13.38 -12.54
CA ALA A 261 7.42 12.73 -13.82
C ALA A 261 6.90 11.29 -13.83
N ARG A 262 7.13 10.54 -12.75
CA ARG A 262 6.64 9.15 -12.61
C ARG A 262 5.12 9.09 -12.56
N SER A 263 4.48 9.97 -11.78
CA SER A 263 3.02 9.99 -11.67
C SER A 263 2.35 10.34 -12.99
N ALA A 264 2.86 11.35 -13.71
CA ALA A 264 2.34 11.73 -15.02
C ALA A 264 2.42 10.57 -16.03
N HIS A 265 3.59 9.89 -16.10
CA HIS A 265 3.78 8.73 -16.97
C HIS A 265 2.84 7.58 -16.61
N ILE A 266 2.76 7.21 -15.31
CA ILE A 266 1.92 6.09 -14.87
C ILE A 266 0.44 6.38 -15.13
N MET A 267 -0.02 7.62 -14.88
CA MET A 267 -1.38 8.04 -15.20
C MET A 267 -1.69 7.91 -16.70
N ASP A 268 -0.76 8.30 -17.57
CA ASP A 268 -0.92 8.14 -19.02
C ASP A 268 -1.07 6.66 -19.42
N ILE A 269 -0.23 5.78 -18.87
CA ILE A 269 -0.31 4.32 -19.11
C ILE A 269 -1.61 3.73 -18.57
N ARG A 270 -2.03 4.09 -17.33
CA ARG A 270 -3.29 3.62 -16.74
C ARG A 270 -4.49 4.07 -17.57
N ASN A 271 -4.53 5.33 -17.95
CA ASN A 271 -5.63 5.88 -18.75
C ASN A 271 -5.68 5.23 -20.13
N TYR A 272 -4.54 5.04 -20.77
CA TYR A 272 -4.46 4.32 -22.04
C TYR A 272 -4.98 2.87 -21.91
N MET A 273 -4.63 2.15 -20.84
CA MET A 273 -5.20 0.83 -20.56
C MET A 273 -6.73 0.90 -20.40
N ARG A 274 -7.25 1.87 -19.65
CA ARG A 274 -8.70 2.08 -19.45
C ARG A 274 -9.41 2.31 -20.80
N GLU A 275 -8.85 3.15 -21.66
CA GLU A 275 -9.38 3.45 -22.99
C GLU A 275 -9.39 2.20 -23.87
N GLN A 276 -8.28 1.46 -23.95
CA GLN A 276 -8.16 0.26 -24.77
C GLN A 276 -9.14 -0.84 -24.30
N LEU A 277 -9.28 -1.05 -23.00
CA LEU A 277 -10.26 -2.00 -22.44
C LEU A 277 -11.70 -1.59 -22.78
N SER A 278 -12.05 -0.32 -22.61
CA SER A 278 -13.38 0.22 -22.91
C SER A 278 -13.73 0.13 -24.41
N ALA A 279 -12.74 0.30 -25.29
CA ALA A 279 -12.93 0.16 -26.74
C ALA A 279 -13.09 -1.31 -27.17
N THR A 280 -12.49 -2.24 -26.41
CA THR A 280 -12.37 -3.66 -26.81
C THR A 280 -13.48 -4.54 -26.26
N PHE A 281 -13.96 -4.25 -25.05
CA PHE A 281 -14.91 -5.14 -24.35
C PHE A 281 -16.21 -4.39 -24.06
N ASP A 282 -17.34 -5.10 -24.19
CA ASP A 282 -18.64 -4.60 -23.78
C ASP A 282 -18.92 -4.98 -22.32
N ASP A 283 -19.77 -4.21 -21.65
CA ASP A 283 -20.26 -4.47 -20.31
C ASP A 283 -19.13 -4.71 -19.27
N ILE A 284 -18.03 -3.98 -19.38
CA ILE A 284 -17.00 -3.94 -18.33
C ILE A 284 -17.29 -2.81 -17.34
N GLU A 285 -16.90 -3.03 -16.10
CA GLU A 285 -16.99 -2.02 -15.04
C GLU A 285 -15.59 -1.78 -14.46
N PHE A 286 -15.27 -0.52 -14.21
CA PHE A 286 -14.08 -0.17 -13.44
C PHE A 286 -14.49 0.07 -11.98
N LEU A 287 -13.78 -0.58 -11.05
CA LEU A 287 -14.10 -0.53 -9.63
C LEU A 287 -13.17 0.47 -8.92
N GLY A 288 -13.72 1.21 -7.95
CA GLY A 288 -13.03 2.26 -7.21
C GLY A 288 -13.31 3.66 -7.71
N ASP A 289 -12.73 4.67 -7.07
CA ASP A 289 -12.92 6.09 -7.38
C ASP A 289 -11.88 6.57 -8.40
N LEU A 290 -12.12 6.27 -9.69
CA LEU A 290 -11.14 6.55 -10.75
C LEU A 290 -11.09 8.02 -11.20
N ASP A 291 -12.16 8.76 -11.01
CA ASP A 291 -12.31 10.14 -11.47
C ASP A 291 -12.13 11.16 -10.32
N GLY A 292 -12.04 10.67 -9.08
CA GLY A 292 -11.77 11.44 -7.88
C GLY A 292 -10.31 11.37 -7.42
N HIS A 293 -10.11 11.46 -6.11
CA HIS A 293 -8.79 11.30 -5.49
C HIS A 293 -8.43 9.80 -5.45
N CYS A 294 -7.57 9.36 -6.34
CA CYS A 294 -7.26 7.94 -6.51
C CYS A 294 -5.77 7.64 -6.70
N LEU A 295 -5.40 6.44 -6.31
CA LEU A 295 -4.07 5.86 -6.53
C LEU A 295 -3.88 5.57 -8.02
N TYR A 296 -3.08 6.38 -8.67
CA TYR A 296 -2.86 6.32 -10.12
C TYR A 296 -2.14 5.06 -10.58
N THR A 297 -1.57 4.28 -9.68
CA THR A 297 -0.86 3.03 -10.00
C THR A 297 -1.79 1.82 -10.15
N VAL A 298 -3.08 1.94 -9.85
CA VAL A 298 -4.03 0.81 -9.83
C VAL A 298 -5.20 1.06 -10.77
N LEU A 299 -5.63 0.02 -11.46
CA LEU A 299 -6.86 -0.07 -12.23
C LEU A 299 -7.50 -1.44 -11.96
N ASN A 300 -8.69 -1.46 -11.40
CA ASN A 300 -9.47 -2.67 -11.24
C ASN A 300 -10.59 -2.71 -12.28
N VAL A 301 -10.64 -3.76 -13.08
CA VAL A 301 -11.65 -3.96 -14.11
C VAL A 301 -12.42 -5.25 -13.86
N SER A 302 -13.75 -5.16 -13.89
CA SER A 302 -14.70 -6.25 -13.70
C SER A 302 -15.34 -6.63 -15.03
N PHE A 303 -15.24 -7.90 -15.40
CA PHE A 303 -15.78 -8.46 -16.64
C PHE A 303 -17.11 -9.18 -16.38
N PRO A 304 -18.05 -9.15 -17.34
CA PRO A 304 -19.34 -9.81 -17.21
C PRO A 304 -19.18 -11.33 -17.02
N PRO A 305 -20.17 -12.02 -16.43
CA PRO A 305 -20.11 -13.47 -16.21
C PRO A 305 -19.88 -14.23 -17.51
N SER A 306 -18.92 -15.16 -17.49
CA SER A 306 -18.62 -16.03 -18.63
C SER A 306 -17.96 -17.33 -18.14
N PRO A 307 -18.24 -18.49 -18.72
CA PRO A 307 -17.53 -19.72 -18.39
C PRO A 307 -16.01 -19.63 -18.61
N LYS A 308 -15.55 -18.70 -19.44
CA LYS A 308 -14.13 -18.46 -19.69
C LYS A 308 -13.44 -17.66 -18.57
N ASN A 309 -14.22 -17.03 -17.68
CA ASN A 309 -13.70 -16.16 -16.63
C ASN A 309 -13.16 -16.94 -15.41
N GLU A 310 -13.55 -18.20 -15.22
CA GLU A 310 -13.12 -18.99 -14.05
C GLU A 310 -11.59 -19.08 -13.92
N LEU A 311 -10.90 -19.25 -15.05
CA LEU A 311 -9.43 -19.37 -15.10
C LEU A 311 -8.76 -18.12 -15.69
N LEU A 312 -9.41 -16.95 -15.61
CA LEU A 312 -8.95 -15.73 -16.29
C LEU A 312 -7.50 -15.34 -15.93
N LEU A 313 -7.16 -15.31 -14.65
CA LEU A 313 -5.80 -14.98 -14.20
C LEU A 313 -4.76 -16.01 -14.64
N LEU A 314 -5.09 -17.30 -14.55
CA LEU A 314 -4.21 -18.35 -15.02
C LEU A 314 -4.00 -18.27 -16.54
N SER A 315 -5.07 -17.99 -17.29
CA SER A 315 -5.00 -17.82 -18.75
C SER A 315 -4.14 -16.61 -19.13
N LEU A 316 -4.22 -15.50 -18.38
CA LEU A 316 -3.36 -14.33 -18.56
C LEU A 316 -1.90 -14.67 -18.28
N ASP A 317 -1.61 -15.37 -17.17
CA ASP A 317 -0.23 -15.77 -16.85
C ASP A 317 0.38 -16.67 -17.94
N ILE A 318 -0.37 -17.66 -18.42
CA ILE A 318 0.03 -18.52 -19.56
C ILE A 318 0.28 -17.69 -20.82
N ALA A 319 -0.55 -16.65 -21.05
CA ALA A 319 -0.40 -15.74 -22.19
C ALA A 319 0.76 -14.73 -22.02
N GLY A 320 1.43 -14.71 -20.87
CA GLY A 320 2.56 -13.84 -20.58
C GLY A 320 2.20 -12.50 -19.94
N VAL A 321 1.03 -12.38 -19.31
CA VAL A 321 0.58 -11.17 -18.61
C VAL A 321 0.43 -11.46 -17.11
N SER A 322 1.24 -10.84 -16.29
CA SER A 322 1.15 -10.94 -14.83
C SER A 322 0.19 -9.86 -14.29
N ALA A 323 -0.89 -10.30 -13.63
CA ALA A 323 -1.91 -9.47 -12.99
C ALA A 323 -2.48 -10.18 -11.76
N SER A 324 -3.26 -9.50 -10.92
CA SER A 324 -3.87 -10.08 -9.72
C SER A 324 -5.41 -9.97 -9.75
N GLY A 325 -6.10 -10.83 -9.01
CA GLY A 325 -7.56 -10.86 -8.88
C GLY A 325 -8.06 -10.29 -7.56
N GLY A 326 -7.58 -9.13 -7.11
CA GLY A 326 -7.90 -8.61 -5.79
C GLY A 326 -6.77 -8.88 -4.79
N SER A 327 -7.03 -9.52 -3.63
CA SER A 327 -5.96 -9.77 -2.67
C SER A 327 -4.95 -10.79 -3.18
N ALA A 328 -3.72 -10.35 -3.46
CA ALA A 328 -2.60 -11.22 -3.86
C ALA A 328 -2.20 -12.22 -2.75
N CYS A 329 -2.71 -12.04 -1.52
CA CYS A 329 -2.37 -12.87 -0.36
C CYS A 329 -3.21 -14.14 -0.20
N SER A 330 -4.26 -14.34 -1.02
CA SER A 330 -5.11 -15.55 -0.97
C SER A 330 -4.65 -16.61 -1.99
N SER A 331 -3.36 -16.98 -1.92
CA SER A 331 -2.83 -18.07 -2.75
C SER A 331 -3.51 -19.40 -2.39
N GLY A 332 -4.41 -19.86 -3.22
CA GLY A 332 -4.90 -21.24 -3.21
C GLY A 332 -6.31 -21.49 -2.68
N ALA A 333 -7.08 -20.50 -2.25
CA ALA A 333 -8.49 -20.65 -1.96
C ALA A 333 -9.30 -19.55 -2.67
N GLU A 334 -10.35 -19.92 -3.37
CA GLU A 334 -11.31 -19.01 -4.02
C GLU A 334 -12.17 -18.21 -3.01
N LYS A 335 -11.58 -17.66 -1.96
CA LYS A 335 -12.29 -16.66 -1.16
C LYS A 335 -12.28 -15.36 -1.94
N GLY A 336 -13.47 -14.83 -2.23
CA GLY A 336 -13.63 -13.54 -2.88
C GLY A 336 -12.87 -12.43 -2.13
N SER A 337 -12.62 -11.32 -2.79
CA SER A 337 -12.00 -10.15 -2.15
C SER A 337 -12.98 -9.53 -1.14
N HIS A 338 -12.55 -9.39 0.11
CA HIS A 338 -13.31 -8.68 1.15
C HIS A 338 -13.56 -7.20 0.79
N VAL A 339 -12.65 -6.59 0.01
CA VAL A 339 -12.81 -5.22 -0.51
C VAL A 339 -13.97 -5.16 -1.49
N LEU A 340 -14.02 -6.10 -2.45
CA LEU A 340 -15.08 -6.15 -3.45
C LEU A 340 -16.44 -6.48 -2.81
N GLU A 341 -16.47 -7.34 -1.79
CA GLU A 341 -17.65 -7.63 -0.99
C GLU A 341 -18.10 -6.37 -0.25
N ALA A 342 -17.19 -5.64 0.40
CA ALA A 342 -17.51 -4.43 1.17
C ALA A 342 -18.11 -3.31 0.31
N ILE A 343 -17.68 -3.17 -0.95
CA ILE A 343 -18.26 -2.18 -1.89
C ILE A 343 -19.51 -2.68 -2.60
N GLY A 344 -19.96 -3.89 -2.33
CA GLY A 344 -21.15 -4.50 -2.96
C GLY A 344 -20.95 -4.78 -4.45
N ALA A 345 -19.74 -5.16 -4.87
CA ALA A 345 -19.49 -5.58 -6.24
C ALA A 345 -20.22 -6.90 -6.56
N ASP A 346 -20.69 -7.05 -7.81
CA ASP A 346 -21.40 -8.24 -8.23
C ASP A 346 -20.49 -9.48 -8.18
N PRO A 347 -20.77 -10.49 -7.33
CA PRO A 347 -19.92 -11.66 -7.16
C PRO A 347 -19.93 -12.60 -8.38
N SER A 348 -20.88 -12.45 -9.29
CA SER A 348 -20.94 -13.24 -10.53
C SER A 348 -19.95 -12.75 -11.58
N ARG A 349 -19.46 -11.53 -11.45
CA ARG A 349 -18.46 -10.93 -12.33
C ARG A 349 -17.05 -11.29 -11.87
N LYS A 350 -16.10 -11.32 -12.79
CA LYS A 350 -14.69 -11.56 -12.48
C LYS A 350 -13.87 -10.30 -12.63
N SER A 351 -13.21 -9.86 -11.58
CA SER A 351 -12.35 -8.69 -11.63
C SER A 351 -10.87 -9.03 -11.76
N ILE A 352 -10.13 -8.15 -12.39
CA ILE A 352 -8.67 -8.16 -12.49
C ILE A 352 -8.17 -6.81 -12.00
N ARG A 353 -7.19 -6.85 -11.11
CA ARG A 353 -6.40 -5.68 -10.78
C ARG A 353 -5.17 -5.63 -11.68
N LEU A 354 -5.06 -4.56 -12.46
CA LEU A 354 -3.87 -4.18 -13.20
C LEU A 354 -3.16 -3.06 -12.42
N SER A 355 -1.87 -3.16 -12.23
CA SER A 355 -1.12 -2.12 -11.51
C SER A 355 0.21 -1.81 -12.17
N PHE A 356 0.50 -0.53 -12.24
CA PHE A 356 1.47 0.07 -13.13
C PHE A 356 2.66 0.66 -12.38
N SER A 357 3.79 0.75 -13.07
CA SER A 357 4.97 1.48 -12.64
C SER A 357 5.52 2.34 -13.78
N HIS A 358 6.50 3.16 -13.49
CA HIS A 358 7.16 4.00 -14.49
C HIS A 358 7.98 3.20 -15.54
N TYR A 359 8.09 1.89 -15.39
CA TYR A 359 8.70 1.01 -16.38
C TYR A 359 7.71 0.50 -17.44
N ASN A 360 6.41 0.59 -17.19
CA ASN A 360 5.42 0.09 -18.13
C ASN A 360 5.28 1.02 -19.34
N THR A 361 4.93 0.43 -20.48
CA THR A 361 4.83 1.11 -21.77
C THR A 361 3.46 0.88 -22.44
N LYS A 362 3.06 1.75 -23.37
CA LYS A 362 1.83 1.57 -24.17
C LYS A 362 1.87 0.28 -25.02
N ALA A 363 3.04 -0.12 -25.51
CA ALA A 363 3.20 -1.39 -26.23
C ALA A 363 2.91 -2.62 -25.34
N GLU A 364 3.23 -2.56 -24.04
CA GLU A 364 2.85 -3.61 -23.09
C GLU A 364 1.35 -3.62 -22.83
N VAL A 365 0.70 -2.44 -22.82
CA VAL A 365 -0.77 -2.35 -22.73
C VAL A 365 -1.42 -3.00 -23.96
N ASP A 366 -0.98 -2.64 -25.16
CA ASP A 366 -1.49 -3.23 -26.40
C ASP A 366 -1.34 -4.75 -26.39
N PHE A 367 -0.17 -5.26 -25.97
CA PHE A 367 0.07 -6.68 -25.83
C PHE A 367 -0.93 -7.35 -24.87
N ALA A 368 -1.16 -6.76 -23.69
CA ALA A 368 -2.07 -7.31 -22.69
C ALA A 368 -3.52 -7.32 -23.18
N VAL A 369 -3.97 -6.25 -23.85
CA VAL A 369 -5.33 -6.16 -24.41
C VAL A 369 -5.51 -7.20 -25.53
N GLU A 370 -4.54 -7.37 -26.42
CA GLU A 370 -4.59 -8.42 -27.45
C GLU A 370 -4.67 -9.84 -26.84
N LYS A 371 -3.96 -10.09 -25.71
CA LYS A 371 -4.08 -11.38 -25.01
C LYS A 371 -5.46 -11.54 -24.39
N LEU A 372 -6.01 -10.50 -23.76
CA LEU A 372 -7.37 -10.53 -23.23
C LEU A 372 -8.41 -10.85 -24.30
N LYS A 373 -8.30 -10.32 -25.53
CA LYS A 373 -9.17 -10.65 -26.68
C LYS A 373 -9.17 -12.13 -27.03
N THR A 374 -8.06 -12.84 -26.81
CA THR A 374 -7.99 -14.30 -27.08
C THR A 374 -8.65 -15.13 -25.99
N ILE A 375 -8.82 -14.55 -24.80
CA ILE A 375 -9.35 -15.23 -23.60
C ILE A 375 -10.84 -14.92 -23.44
N LEU A 376 -11.21 -13.66 -23.56
CA LEU A 376 -12.56 -13.13 -23.29
C LEU A 376 -13.29 -12.79 -24.59
N PRO A 377 -14.65 -12.82 -24.60
CA PRO A 377 -15.42 -12.27 -25.72
C PRO A 377 -15.14 -10.79 -25.88
N ALA A 378 -14.56 -10.41 -27.02
CA ALA A 378 -14.38 -9.03 -27.40
C ALA A 378 -15.61 -8.51 -28.17
N ARG A 379 -15.77 -7.19 -28.20
CA ARG A 379 -16.79 -6.52 -29.04
C ARG A 379 -16.65 -7.00 -30.48
N SER A 380 -17.71 -7.51 -31.09
CA SER A 380 -17.73 -7.80 -32.52
C SER A 380 -17.64 -6.46 -33.26
N MET A 381 -16.60 -6.28 -34.04
CA MET A 381 -16.59 -5.19 -35.03
C MET A 381 -17.79 -5.46 -35.97
N ALA A 382 -18.87 -4.71 -35.82
CA ALA A 382 -19.92 -4.72 -36.81
C ALA A 382 -19.26 -4.37 -38.14
N GLU A 383 -19.21 -5.31 -39.09
CA GLU A 383 -18.83 -5.03 -40.47
C GLU A 383 -19.73 -3.90 -40.92
N GLY A 384 -19.12 -2.75 -41.21
CA GLY A 384 -19.82 -1.61 -41.78
C GLY A 384 -20.58 -2.09 -43.01
N VAL A 385 -21.88 -2.20 -42.87
CA VAL A 385 -22.77 -2.43 -44.03
C VAL A 385 -22.57 -1.22 -44.91
N ALA A 386 -21.77 -1.40 -45.93
CA ALA A 386 -21.71 -0.48 -47.05
C ALA A 386 -23.12 -0.43 -47.67
N ALA A 387 -23.85 0.63 -47.36
CA ALA A 387 -25.07 0.92 -48.06
C ALA A 387 -24.70 1.15 -49.53
N LYS A 388 -25.18 0.28 -50.42
CA LYS A 388 -25.21 0.50 -51.86
C LYS A 388 -26.28 1.54 -52.19
#